data_b2029aba0b75dfb958fef77eb6702211
#
_entry.id   b2029aba0b75dfb958fef77eb6702211
#
_cell.length_a   1.000
_cell.length_b   1.000
_cell.length_c   1.000
_cell.angle_alpha   90.00
_cell.angle_beta   90.00
_cell.angle_gamma   90.00
#
_symmetry.space_group_name_H-M   'P 1'
#
loop_
_entity.id
_entity.type
_entity.pdbx_description
1 polymer ?
#
loop_
_entity_poly.entity_id
_entity_poly.type
_entity_poly.pdbx_seq_one_letter_code
_entity_poly.pdbx_strand_id
1 'polypeptide(L)'
;MDSKTLTLQELKANAPIASSKKALIGIDGFVDKIVHPVDKRSGPGDQFTPISTIAEFGARISSAAGKSANIEFAPALEKLGGNGPIMANAQCAHGVQVRYLGALGKSAIHPVFTEFAKKTNAVSITDPG
;
A
#
# COMPACT_ATOMS: atom_id res chain seq x y z
N MET A 1 23.13 14.23 -26.11
CA MET A 1 22.83 13.24 -25.07
C MET A 1 21.42 13.53 -24.60
N ASP A 2 20.55 12.53 -24.56
CA ASP A 2 19.15 12.71 -24.16
C ASP A 2 19.07 13.07 -22.66
N SER A 3 18.12 13.96 -22.29
CA SER A 3 17.92 14.42 -20.90
C SER A 3 17.70 13.25 -19.93
N LYS A 4 17.06 12.20 -20.37
CA LYS A 4 16.85 10.96 -19.62
C LYS A 4 18.17 10.25 -19.25
N THR A 5 19.12 10.22 -20.16
CA THR A 5 20.44 9.61 -19.96
C THR A 5 21.28 10.45 -18.98
N LEU A 6 21.22 11.77 -19.06
CA LEU A 6 21.87 12.68 -18.10
C LEU A 6 21.33 12.48 -16.69
N THR A 7 19.99 12.46 -16.53
CA THR A 7 19.34 12.24 -15.23
C THR A 7 19.72 10.90 -14.61
N LEU A 8 19.80 9.82 -15.41
CA LEU A 8 20.22 8.50 -14.93
C LEU A 8 21.70 8.47 -14.49
N GLN A 9 22.58 9.20 -15.18
CA GLN A 9 23.98 9.31 -14.81
C GLN A 9 24.14 10.07 -13.48
N GLU A 10 23.43 11.19 -13.32
CA GLU A 10 23.42 11.98 -12.09
C GLU A 10 22.86 11.17 -10.89
N LEU A 11 21.79 10.43 -11.07
CA LEU A 11 21.25 9.55 -10.04
C LEU A 11 22.24 8.47 -9.61
N LYS A 12 22.92 7.83 -10.57
CA LYS A 12 23.95 6.83 -10.28
C LYS A 12 25.17 7.44 -9.57
N ALA A 13 25.59 8.62 -9.96
CA ALA A 13 26.70 9.33 -9.33
C ALA A 13 26.37 9.75 -7.87
N ASN A 14 25.12 10.07 -7.58
CA ASN A 14 24.68 10.48 -6.26
C ASN A 14 24.25 9.31 -5.34
N ALA A 15 24.11 8.09 -5.86
CA ALA A 15 23.72 6.90 -5.07
C ALA A 15 24.65 6.63 -3.86
N PRO A 16 25.99 6.76 -3.95
CA PRO A 16 26.88 6.62 -2.78
C PRO A 16 26.62 7.67 -1.70
N ILE A 17 26.20 8.88 -2.08
CA ILE A 17 25.86 9.96 -1.14
C ILE A 17 24.58 9.59 -0.39
N ALA A 18 23.58 9.06 -1.09
CA ALA A 18 22.34 8.60 -0.47
C ALA A 18 22.58 7.49 0.56
N SER A 19 23.45 6.52 0.26
CA SER A 19 23.76 5.41 1.16
C SER A 19 24.48 5.82 2.46
N SER A 20 25.07 7.01 2.49
CA SER A 20 25.66 7.59 3.71
C SER A 20 24.65 8.29 4.60
N LYS A 21 23.43 8.52 4.12
CA LYS A 21 22.39 9.25 4.86
C LYS A 21 21.57 8.32 5.74
N LYS A 22 21.10 8.89 6.85
CA LYS A 22 20.17 8.24 7.77
C LYS A 22 18.89 9.07 7.84
N ALA A 23 17.74 8.40 7.88
CA ALA A 23 16.45 9.04 8.04
C ALA A 23 15.65 8.36 9.14
N LEU A 24 14.95 9.16 9.94
CA LEU A 24 13.87 8.71 10.81
C LEU A 24 12.56 9.12 10.15
N ILE A 25 11.69 8.16 9.87
CA ILE A 25 10.41 8.36 9.20
C ILE A 25 9.30 7.76 10.06
N GLY A 26 8.12 8.35 10.04
CA GLY A 26 6.89 7.93 10.72
C GLY A 26 5.72 8.79 10.23
N ILE A 27 4.52 8.63 10.76
CA ILE A 27 4.15 7.87 11.97
C ILE A 27 3.09 6.83 11.62
N ASP A 28 2.49 6.97 10.43
CA ASP A 28 1.35 6.19 9.99
C ASP A 28 1.72 4.73 9.66
N GLY A 29 0.71 3.97 9.32
CA GLY A 29 0.78 2.62 8.78
C GLY A 29 -0.64 2.15 8.53
N PHE A 30 -0.93 1.74 7.30
CA PHE A 30 -2.25 1.26 6.90
C PHE A 30 -2.15 -0.12 6.25
N VAL A 31 -3.16 -0.94 6.49
CA VAL A 31 -3.36 -2.17 5.73
C VAL A 31 -4.33 -1.87 4.60
N ASP A 32 -3.82 -1.64 3.41
CA ASP A 32 -4.66 -1.41 2.24
C ASP A 32 -5.30 -2.73 1.78
N LYS A 33 -6.63 -2.79 1.79
CA LYS A 33 -7.39 -3.91 1.25
C LYS A 33 -7.91 -3.54 -0.14
N ILE A 34 -7.38 -4.23 -1.15
CA ILE A 34 -7.92 -4.15 -2.50
C ILE A 34 -9.06 -5.15 -2.61
N VAL A 35 -10.21 -4.70 -3.06
CA VAL A 35 -11.43 -5.51 -3.15
C VAL A 35 -12.07 -5.38 -4.52
N HIS A 36 -12.79 -6.42 -4.93
CA HIS A 36 -13.65 -6.39 -6.11
C HIS A 36 -15.11 -6.28 -5.69
N PRO A 37 -15.85 -5.22 -6.09
CA PRO A 37 -17.28 -5.22 -5.93
C PRO A 37 -17.90 -6.32 -6.81
N VAL A 38 -18.75 -7.15 -6.20
CA VAL A 38 -19.36 -8.31 -6.86
C VAL A 38 -20.67 -7.92 -7.51
N ASP A 39 -20.80 -8.17 -8.81
CA ASP A 39 -22.09 -8.08 -9.50
C ASP A 39 -22.92 -9.32 -9.26
N LYS A 40 -22.35 -10.49 -9.56
CA LYS A 40 -23.04 -11.77 -9.43
C LYS A 40 -22.11 -12.85 -8.87
N ARG A 41 -22.53 -13.48 -7.78
CA ARG A 41 -21.86 -14.64 -7.23
C ARG A 41 -22.41 -15.92 -7.85
N SER A 42 -21.54 -16.79 -8.32
CA SER A 42 -21.87 -18.09 -8.91
C SER A 42 -21.44 -19.28 -8.06
N GLY A 43 -20.60 -19.06 -7.04
CA GLY A 43 -20.12 -20.11 -6.15
C GLY A 43 -19.19 -19.58 -5.06
N PRO A 44 -18.57 -20.46 -4.26
CA PRO A 44 -17.66 -20.07 -3.19
C PRO A 44 -16.33 -19.54 -3.73
N GLY A 45 -15.57 -18.81 -2.88
CA GLY A 45 -14.25 -18.27 -3.24
C GLY A 45 -14.30 -17.26 -4.39
N ASP A 46 -13.50 -17.50 -5.42
CA ASP A 46 -13.35 -16.58 -6.57
C ASP A 46 -14.39 -16.80 -7.68
N GLN A 47 -15.43 -17.58 -7.41
CA GLN A 47 -16.49 -17.82 -8.39
C GLN A 47 -17.52 -16.70 -8.38
N PHE A 48 -17.16 -15.56 -8.96
CA PHE A 48 -18.03 -14.39 -9.10
C PHE A 48 -17.70 -13.58 -10.34
N THR A 49 -18.65 -12.76 -10.78
CA THR A 49 -18.44 -11.72 -11.80
C THR A 49 -18.22 -10.40 -11.09
N PRO A 50 -17.09 -9.71 -11.27
CA PRO A 50 -16.87 -8.39 -10.68
C PRO A 50 -17.61 -7.30 -11.46
N ILE A 51 -17.94 -6.21 -10.76
CA ILE A 51 -18.28 -4.94 -11.39
C ILE A 51 -16.95 -4.30 -11.82
N SER A 52 -16.71 -4.12 -13.12
CA SER A 52 -15.41 -3.79 -13.67
C SER A 52 -15.18 -2.30 -13.89
N THR A 53 -16.25 -1.49 -13.93
CA THR A 53 -16.14 -0.05 -14.20
C THR A 53 -16.82 0.79 -13.12
N ILE A 54 -16.34 2.02 -12.96
CA ILE A 54 -16.96 3.01 -12.06
C ILE A 54 -18.40 3.31 -12.49
N ALA A 55 -18.68 3.31 -13.80
CA ALA A 55 -20.04 3.55 -14.32
C ALA A 55 -21.00 2.43 -13.91
N GLU A 56 -20.60 1.18 -14.04
CA GLU A 56 -21.41 0.03 -13.60
C GLU A 56 -21.61 0.04 -12.08
N PHE A 57 -20.57 0.36 -11.31
CA PHE A 57 -20.67 0.47 -9.86
C PHE A 57 -21.61 1.58 -9.44
N GLY A 58 -21.50 2.76 -10.07
CA GLY A 58 -22.40 3.89 -9.87
C GLY A 58 -23.85 3.55 -10.20
N ALA A 59 -24.10 2.87 -11.33
CA ALA A 59 -25.43 2.40 -11.72
C ALA A 59 -26.02 1.42 -10.70
N ARG A 60 -25.20 0.50 -10.18
CA ARG A 60 -25.61 -0.45 -9.13
C ARG A 60 -26.02 0.26 -7.85
N ILE A 61 -25.27 1.27 -7.42
CA ILE A 61 -25.60 2.09 -6.25
C ILE A 61 -26.89 2.87 -6.50
N SER A 62 -27.01 3.53 -7.65
CA SER A 62 -28.19 4.34 -8.01
C SER A 62 -29.47 3.52 -8.09
N SER A 63 -29.39 2.27 -8.55
CA SER A 63 -30.54 1.34 -8.62
C SER A 63 -31.10 0.98 -7.23
N ALA A 64 -30.31 1.17 -6.17
CA ALA A 64 -30.71 0.93 -4.80
C ALA A 64 -31.36 2.14 -4.12
N ALA A 65 -31.48 3.28 -4.81
CA ALA A 65 -32.10 4.49 -4.24
C ALA A 65 -33.51 4.22 -3.73
N GLY A 66 -33.79 4.60 -2.48
CA GLY A 66 -35.02 4.34 -1.80
C GLY A 66 -35.30 2.88 -1.41
N LYS A 67 -34.30 1.99 -1.53
CA LYS A 67 -34.39 0.57 -1.19
C LYS A 67 -33.21 0.15 -0.33
N SER A 68 -33.35 -0.95 0.41
CA SER A 68 -32.20 -1.63 1.02
C SER A 68 -31.49 -2.47 -0.04
N ALA A 69 -30.15 -2.41 -0.06
CA ALA A 69 -29.33 -3.23 -0.94
C ALA A 69 -28.03 -3.63 -0.26
N ASN A 70 -27.55 -4.82 -0.58
CA ASN A 70 -26.22 -5.28 -0.19
C ASN A 70 -25.32 -5.35 -1.43
N ILE A 71 -24.09 -4.87 -1.30
CA ILE A 71 -23.05 -5.05 -2.30
C ILE A 71 -21.92 -5.81 -1.61
N GLU A 72 -21.60 -6.97 -2.14
CA GLU A 72 -20.49 -7.77 -1.66
C GLU A 72 -19.18 -7.21 -2.20
N PHE A 73 -18.14 -7.19 -1.34
CA PHE A 73 -16.77 -6.89 -1.73
C PHE A 73 -15.91 -8.13 -1.51
N ALA A 74 -15.47 -8.77 -2.59
CA ALA A 74 -14.57 -9.89 -2.53
C ALA A 74 -13.12 -9.38 -2.33
N PRO A 75 -12.39 -9.82 -1.28
CA PRO A 75 -11.01 -9.41 -1.07
C PRO A 75 -10.11 -9.96 -2.19
N ALA A 76 -9.24 -9.12 -2.73
CA ALA A 76 -8.28 -9.47 -3.77
C ALA A 76 -6.85 -9.47 -3.26
N LEU A 77 -6.47 -8.48 -2.46
CA LEU A 77 -5.11 -8.29 -2.00
C LEU A 77 -5.08 -7.44 -0.72
N GLU A 78 -4.21 -7.83 0.21
CA GLU A 78 -3.76 -6.92 1.27
C GLU A 78 -2.33 -6.47 0.99
N LYS A 79 -2.07 -5.20 1.12
CA LYS A 79 -0.74 -4.62 0.93
C LYS A 79 -0.44 -3.52 1.95
N LEU A 80 0.85 -3.26 2.12
CA LEU A 80 1.33 -2.14 2.90
C LEU A 80 0.82 -0.83 2.30
N GLY A 81 0.22 0.01 3.14
CA GLY A 81 -0.24 1.36 2.85
C GLY A 81 0.31 2.38 3.84
N GLY A 82 -0.07 3.63 3.61
CA GLY A 82 0.38 4.78 4.36
C GLY A 82 1.52 5.54 3.68
N ASN A 83 1.48 6.87 3.77
CA ASN A 83 2.47 7.73 3.14
C ASN A 83 3.87 7.53 3.75
N GLY A 84 3.95 7.34 5.06
CA GLY A 84 5.21 7.08 5.75
C GLY A 84 5.90 5.80 5.27
N PRO A 85 5.24 4.63 5.30
CA PRO A 85 5.82 3.39 4.80
C PRO A 85 6.19 3.44 3.31
N ILE A 86 5.37 4.07 2.47
CA ILE A 86 5.65 4.23 1.03
C ILE A 86 6.92 5.08 0.83
N MET A 87 7.01 6.23 1.51
CA MET A 87 8.20 7.09 1.45
C MET A 87 9.45 6.38 1.98
N ALA A 88 9.33 5.68 3.11
CA ALA A 88 10.43 4.90 3.69
C ALA A 88 10.94 3.82 2.72
N ASN A 89 10.04 3.11 2.05
CA ASN A 89 10.39 2.14 1.03
C ASN A 89 11.14 2.77 -0.15
N ALA A 90 10.70 3.92 -0.63
CA ALA A 90 11.39 4.66 -1.69
C ALA A 90 12.80 5.09 -1.24
N GLN A 91 12.95 5.62 -0.04
CA GLN A 91 14.25 6.02 0.51
C GLN A 91 15.21 4.82 0.65
N CYS A 92 14.71 3.69 1.16
CA CYS A 92 15.52 2.45 1.22
C CYS A 92 15.94 1.97 -0.17
N ALA A 93 15.10 2.10 -1.19
CA ALA A 93 15.44 1.74 -2.56
C ALA A 93 16.57 2.61 -3.13
N HIS A 94 16.70 3.84 -2.65
CA HIS A 94 17.82 4.74 -2.96
C HIS A 94 19.04 4.57 -2.04
N GLY A 95 19.04 3.57 -1.17
CA GLY A 95 20.18 3.27 -0.30
C GLY A 95 20.23 4.05 1.01
N VAL A 96 19.24 4.90 1.31
CA VAL A 96 19.17 5.61 2.59
C VAL A 96 18.93 4.61 3.72
N GLN A 97 19.66 4.75 4.82
CA GLN A 97 19.43 3.96 6.02
C GLN A 97 18.23 4.52 6.78
N VAL A 98 17.08 3.88 6.65
CA VAL A 98 15.83 4.34 7.29
C VAL A 98 15.60 3.60 8.61
N ARG A 99 15.26 4.35 9.66
CA ARG A 99 14.58 3.86 10.84
C ARG A 99 13.14 4.32 10.80
N TYR A 100 12.21 3.38 10.97
CA TYR A 100 10.78 3.70 10.95
C TYR A 100 10.17 3.60 12.35
N LEU A 101 9.33 4.57 12.70
CA LEU A 101 8.53 4.55 13.92
C LEU A 101 7.06 4.77 13.53
N GLY A 102 6.16 3.81 13.73
CA GLY A 102 4.78 3.98 13.27
C GLY A 102 3.80 2.89 13.67
N ALA A 103 2.62 2.96 13.07
CA ALA A 103 1.49 2.08 13.33
C ALA A 103 1.60 0.80 12.52
N LEU A 104 2.32 -0.20 13.00
CA LEU A 104 2.61 -1.43 12.28
C LEU A 104 2.10 -2.71 12.97
N GLY A 105 1.49 -2.57 14.17
CA GLY A 105 0.98 -3.64 15.01
C GLY A 105 1.38 -3.46 16.47
N LYS A 106 0.44 -3.54 17.40
CA LYS A 106 0.65 -3.26 18.82
C LYS A 106 1.37 -4.38 19.56
N SER A 107 0.90 -5.60 19.41
CA SER A 107 1.48 -6.78 20.10
C SER A 107 2.51 -7.51 19.24
N ALA A 108 2.37 -7.44 17.94
CA ALA A 108 3.29 -7.97 16.95
C ALA A 108 3.15 -7.16 15.66
N ILE A 109 4.20 -7.12 14.86
CA ILE A 109 4.16 -6.50 13.54
C ILE A 109 3.12 -7.24 12.69
N HIS A 110 2.16 -6.50 12.11
CA HIS A 110 1.18 -7.07 11.20
C HIS A 110 1.89 -7.74 10.00
N PRO A 111 1.45 -8.90 9.54
CA PRO A 111 2.13 -9.68 8.50
C PRO A 111 2.52 -8.88 7.25
N VAL A 112 1.67 -7.97 6.82
CA VAL A 112 1.90 -7.12 5.64
C VAL A 112 3.13 -6.20 5.77
N PHE A 113 3.55 -5.89 7.00
CA PHE A 113 4.73 -5.05 7.28
C PHE A 113 5.98 -5.84 7.63
N THR A 114 5.96 -7.17 7.65
CA THR A 114 7.09 -7.98 8.13
C THR A 114 8.41 -7.65 7.42
N GLU A 115 8.41 -7.64 6.09
CA GLU A 115 9.61 -7.33 5.31
C GLU A 115 9.99 -5.84 5.37
N PHE A 116 9.00 -4.97 5.42
CA PHE A 116 9.20 -3.54 5.64
C PHE A 116 9.90 -3.26 6.98
N ALA A 117 9.42 -3.88 8.05
CA ALA A 117 9.95 -3.69 9.40
C ALA A 117 11.42 -4.13 9.52
N LYS A 118 11.78 -5.27 8.92
CA LYS A 118 13.17 -5.73 8.85
C LYS A 118 14.07 -4.73 8.11
N LYS A 119 13.63 -4.30 6.95
CA LYS A 119 14.38 -3.40 6.07
C LYS A 119 14.61 -2.01 6.67
N THR A 120 13.65 -1.51 7.45
CA THR A 120 13.69 -0.16 8.03
C THR A 120 14.05 -0.14 9.52
N ASN A 121 14.43 -1.29 10.09
CA ASN A 121 14.63 -1.42 11.54
C ASN A 121 13.50 -0.74 12.33
N ALA A 122 12.27 -1.12 12.02
CA ALA A 122 11.07 -0.42 12.48
C ALA A 122 10.77 -0.71 13.95
N VAL A 123 10.19 0.30 14.60
CA VAL A 123 9.54 0.20 15.90
C VAL A 123 8.06 0.49 15.71
N SER A 124 7.22 -0.45 16.13
CA SER A 124 5.78 -0.23 16.11
C SER A 124 5.28 0.33 17.43
N ILE A 125 4.36 1.30 17.34
CA ILE A 125 3.79 1.99 18.50
C ILE A 125 2.31 1.71 18.69
N THR A 126 1.61 1.26 17.64
CA THR A 126 0.18 0.93 17.68
C THR A 126 -0.20 0.03 16.51
N ASP A 127 -1.46 -0.39 16.47
CA ASP A 127 -2.02 -1.11 15.34
C ASP A 127 -2.15 -0.21 14.10
N PRO A 128 -2.05 -0.79 12.89
CA PRO A 128 -2.26 -0.06 11.65
C PRO A 128 -3.73 0.35 11.47
N GLY A 129 -3.95 1.38 10.66
CA GLY A 129 -5.28 1.81 10.21
C GLY A 129 -5.84 0.94 9.09
#